data_461e21426d2f7fbb93cc04750425a3ec
#
_entry.id   461e21426d2f7fbb93cc04750425a3ec
#
_cell.length_a   1.000
_cell.length_b   1.000
_cell.length_c   1.000
_cell.angle_alpha   90.00
_cell.angle_beta   90.00
_cell.angle_gamma   90.00
#
_symmetry.space_group_name_H-M   'P 1'
#
loop_
_entity.id
_entity.type
_entity.pdbx_description
1 polymer ?
#
loop_
_entity_poly.entity_id
_entity_poly.type
_entity_poly.pdbx_seq_one_letter_code
_entity_poly.pdbx_strand_id
1 'polypeptide(L)'
;KYFFNKLSEVEGPEGITAGGGYWSARISYLLGNAKEANYFLKKAATKERTFYGSLAMASLGYKYKPNFDLPKYDNNLINKILKHMGGVRALALIEVNEFYKAAREFRKIIPKFDLKDYPQLLSFTSKNNMPGLTFRLAAILRNDHNKILLGGLYPVPSWKIETSDLKDKALLYAIARQESGFNPRARSSSKAMGVLQIIPSTAAFIMKNRE
;
A
#
# COMPACT_ATOMS: atom_id res chain seq x y z
N LYS A 1 -19.44 7.12 24.74
CA LYS A 1 -18.20 7.81 25.08
C LYS A 1 -17.22 6.87 25.78
N TYR A 2 -17.59 6.26 26.93
CA TYR A 2 -16.71 5.42 27.72
C TYR A 2 -15.97 4.35 26.91
N PHE A 3 -16.67 3.57 26.07
CA PHE A 3 -16.06 2.53 25.25
C PHE A 3 -15.09 3.09 24.21
N PHE A 4 -15.43 4.21 23.55
CA PHE A 4 -14.53 4.85 22.59
C PHE A 4 -13.26 5.41 23.23
N ASN A 5 -13.39 5.99 24.45
CA ASN A 5 -12.23 6.45 25.20
C ASN A 5 -11.28 5.25 25.46
N LYS A 6 -11.83 4.13 25.98
CA LYS A 6 -11.04 2.90 26.17
C LYS A 6 -10.39 2.41 24.89
N LEU A 7 -11.13 2.35 23.77
CA LEU A 7 -10.59 1.93 22.48
C LEU A 7 -9.44 2.83 22.01
N SER A 8 -9.45 4.11 22.36
CA SER A 8 -8.35 5.02 22.02
C SER A 8 -7.06 4.76 22.79
N GLU A 9 -7.11 3.96 23.87
CA GLU A 9 -6.01 3.72 24.80
C GLU A 9 -5.40 2.33 24.70
N VAL A 10 -6.13 1.38 24.06
CA VAL A 10 -5.62 0.01 23.94
C VAL A 10 -4.45 -0.06 22.98
N GLU A 11 -3.50 -0.94 23.28
CA GLU A 11 -2.51 -1.39 22.31
C GLU A 11 -3.18 -2.31 21.30
N GLY A 12 -3.15 -1.92 20.00
CA GLY A 12 -3.82 -2.68 18.97
C GLY A 12 -3.69 -2.04 17.59
N PRO A 13 -4.46 -2.53 16.60
CA PRO A 13 -4.42 -2.00 15.24
C PRO A 13 -4.69 -0.49 15.21
N GLU A 14 -3.79 0.27 14.59
CA GLU A 14 -3.85 1.75 14.53
C GLU A 14 -5.22 2.30 14.09
N GLY A 15 -5.93 1.58 13.18
CA GLY A 15 -7.26 1.99 12.71
C GLY A 15 -8.33 1.95 13.82
N ILE A 16 -8.22 0.99 14.74
CA ILE A 16 -9.16 0.85 15.88
C ILE A 16 -8.90 1.96 16.90
N THR A 17 -7.64 2.18 17.26
CA THR A 17 -7.27 3.22 18.24
C THR A 17 -7.57 4.62 17.71
N ALA A 18 -7.31 4.89 16.42
CA ALA A 18 -7.69 6.14 15.76
C ALA A 18 -9.21 6.32 15.73
N GLY A 19 -9.98 5.25 15.44
CA GLY A 19 -11.44 5.26 15.48
C GLY A 19 -11.97 5.59 16.86
N GLY A 20 -11.44 4.96 17.89
CA GLY A 20 -11.75 5.26 19.29
C GLY A 20 -11.54 6.74 19.63
N GLY A 21 -10.37 7.29 19.27
CA GLY A 21 -10.06 8.70 19.48
C GLY A 21 -10.99 9.64 18.71
N TYR A 22 -11.20 9.40 17.41
CA TYR A 22 -12.07 10.23 16.58
C TYR A 22 -13.51 10.28 17.11
N TRP A 23 -14.11 9.14 17.43
CA TRP A 23 -15.46 9.08 17.95
C TRP A 23 -15.58 9.65 19.37
N SER A 24 -14.56 9.48 20.23
CA SER A 24 -14.50 10.18 21.53
C SER A 24 -14.53 11.68 21.35
N ALA A 25 -13.75 12.19 20.40
CA ALA A 25 -13.72 13.61 20.07
C ALA A 25 -15.10 14.13 19.59
N ARG A 26 -15.74 13.40 18.68
CA ARG A 26 -17.08 13.74 18.16
C ARG A 26 -18.12 13.85 19.28
N ILE A 27 -18.13 12.87 20.18
CA ILE A 27 -19.06 12.86 21.32
C ILE A 27 -18.73 13.99 22.30
N SER A 28 -17.45 14.22 22.60
CA SER A 28 -17.05 15.32 23.50
C SER A 28 -17.44 16.69 22.95
N TYR A 29 -17.31 16.88 21.63
CA TYR A 29 -17.77 18.08 20.94
C TYR A 29 -19.29 18.28 21.08
N LEU A 30 -20.08 17.23 20.84
CA LEU A 30 -21.54 17.29 20.98
C LEU A 30 -22.01 17.57 22.43
N LEU A 31 -21.19 17.18 23.41
CA LEU A 31 -21.43 17.47 24.84
C LEU A 31 -20.88 18.86 25.28
N GLY A 32 -20.43 19.69 24.34
CA GLY A 32 -19.90 21.03 24.63
C GLY A 32 -18.48 21.05 25.21
N ASN A 33 -17.80 19.88 25.29
CA ASN A 33 -16.45 19.81 25.84
C ASN A 33 -15.39 19.94 24.75
N ALA A 34 -15.15 21.15 24.28
CA ALA A 34 -14.20 21.44 23.19
C ALA A 34 -12.75 21.07 23.56
N LYS A 35 -12.34 21.22 24.83
CA LYS A 35 -10.99 20.87 25.29
C LYS A 35 -10.72 19.37 25.15
N GLU A 36 -11.66 18.56 25.60
CA GLU A 36 -11.57 17.11 25.51
C GLU A 36 -11.69 16.63 24.05
N ALA A 37 -12.56 17.24 23.25
CA ALA A 37 -12.67 16.96 21.83
C ALA A 37 -11.33 17.17 21.11
N ASN A 38 -10.67 18.29 21.36
CA ASN A 38 -9.35 18.60 20.78
C ASN A 38 -8.27 17.61 21.24
N TYR A 39 -8.29 17.17 22.50
CA TYR A 39 -7.37 16.13 22.99
C TYR A 39 -7.50 14.83 22.20
N PHE A 40 -8.72 14.32 22.06
CA PHE A 40 -8.94 13.07 21.33
C PHE A 40 -8.71 13.18 19.81
N LEU A 41 -9.01 14.34 19.19
CA LEU A 41 -8.63 14.61 17.80
C LEU A 41 -7.12 14.54 17.60
N LYS A 42 -6.35 15.23 18.45
CA LYS A 42 -4.88 15.18 18.39
C LYS A 42 -4.35 13.75 18.54
N LYS A 43 -4.92 12.99 19.48
CA LYS A 43 -4.56 11.59 19.69
C LYS A 43 -4.86 10.72 18.46
N ALA A 44 -6.03 10.84 17.85
CA ALA A 44 -6.38 10.14 16.62
C ALA A 44 -5.47 10.54 15.44
N ALA A 45 -5.16 11.85 15.32
CA ALA A 45 -4.32 12.40 14.24
C ALA A 45 -2.89 11.87 14.23
N THR A 46 -2.36 11.33 15.35
CA THR A 46 -1.05 10.66 15.35
C THR A 46 -1.03 9.40 14.49
N LYS A 47 -2.19 8.83 14.16
CA LYS A 47 -2.36 7.66 13.30
C LYS A 47 -2.75 8.09 11.87
N GLU A 48 -2.00 8.99 11.29
CA GLU A 48 -2.28 9.72 10.04
C GLU A 48 -2.60 8.82 8.82
N ARG A 49 -2.09 7.58 8.81
CA ARG A 49 -2.29 6.62 7.73
C ARG A 49 -3.57 5.78 7.86
N THR A 50 -4.38 6.07 8.86
CA THR A 50 -5.68 5.43 9.04
C THR A 50 -6.81 6.36 8.59
N PHE A 51 -7.97 5.80 8.26
CA PHE A 51 -9.14 6.59 7.87
C PHE A 51 -9.52 7.62 8.94
N TYR A 52 -9.66 7.20 10.18
CA TYR A 52 -10.03 8.12 11.28
C TYR A 52 -8.90 9.06 11.68
N GLY A 53 -7.65 8.65 11.52
CA GLY A 53 -6.50 9.53 11.72
C GLY A 53 -6.48 10.68 10.72
N SER A 54 -6.70 10.38 9.43
CA SER A 54 -6.81 11.40 8.38
C SER A 54 -8.01 12.34 8.60
N LEU A 55 -9.17 11.82 9.04
CA LEU A 55 -10.32 12.66 9.40
C LEU A 55 -10.01 13.59 10.58
N ALA A 56 -9.31 13.07 11.59
CA ALA A 56 -8.90 13.86 12.75
C ALA A 56 -7.92 14.97 12.35
N MET A 57 -6.94 14.66 11.48
CA MET A 57 -6.03 15.67 10.92
C MET A 57 -6.79 16.76 10.18
N ALA A 58 -7.71 16.39 9.29
CA ALA A 58 -8.54 17.32 8.55
C ALA A 58 -9.38 18.20 9.49
N SER A 59 -9.97 17.61 10.54
CA SER A 59 -10.75 18.35 11.57
C SER A 59 -9.90 19.35 12.37
N LEU A 60 -8.60 19.10 12.51
CA LEU A 60 -7.64 20.00 13.15
C LEU A 60 -7.03 21.02 12.18
N GLY A 61 -7.39 21.00 10.90
CA GLY A 61 -6.80 21.83 9.86
C GLY A 61 -5.37 21.44 9.48
N TYR A 62 -4.92 20.24 9.85
CA TYR A 62 -3.59 19.75 9.51
C TYR A 62 -3.57 19.26 8.07
N LYS A 63 -2.50 19.60 7.34
CA LYS A 63 -2.26 19.09 5.98
C LYS A 63 -1.36 17.87 6.04
N TYR A 64 -1.86 16.74 5.57
CA TYR A 64 -1.04 15.54 5.36
C TYR A 64 -0.06 15.78 4.20
N LYS A 65 1.23 15.58 4.46
CA LYS A 65 2.30 15.70 3.46
C LYS A 65 3.09 14.39 3.40
N PRO A 66 2.56 13.37 2.72
CA PRO A 66 3.25 12.10 2.61
C PRO A 66 4.54 12.22 1.79
N ASN A 67 5.60 11.57 2.23
CA ASN A 67 6.82 11.40 1.43
C ASN A 67 6.78 10.04 0.72
N PHE A 68 6.71 10.06 -0.62
CA PHE A 68 6.75 8.87 -1.47
C PHE A 68 8.13 8.58 -2.05
N ASP A 69 9.15 9.35 -1.68
CA ASP A 69 10.50 9.14 -2.18
C ASP A 69 11.04 7.78 -1.76
N LEU A 70 11.72 7.15 -2.70
CA LEU A 70 12.42 5.90 -2.50
C LEU A 70 13.93 6.14 -2.58
N PRO A 71 14.75 5.44 -1.78
CA PRO A 71 16.19 5.58 -1.84
C PRO A 71 16.69 5.17 -3.22
N LYS A 72 17.73 5.85 -3.72
CA LYS A 72 18.35 5.45 -4.98
C LYS A 72 19.05 4.09 -4.81
N TYR A 73 19.06 3.28 -5.85
CA TYR A 73 19.91 2.10 -5.93
C TYR A 73 21.13 2.40 -6.82
N ASP A 74 22.19 1.64 -6.62
CA ASP A 74 23.49 1.82 -7.25
C ASP A 74 23.94 0.54 -7.99
N ASN A 75 25.11 0.63 -8.63
CA ASN A 75 25.72 -0.50 -9.34
C ASN A 75 26.09 -1.66 -8.40
N ASN A 76 26.29 -1.40 -7.10
CA ASN A 76 26.58 -2.46 -6.14
C ASN A 76 25.38 -3.39 -5.98
N LEU A 77 24.15 -2.84 -5.94
CA LEU A 77 22.94 -3.65 -5.96
C LEU A 77 22.86 -4.50 -7.24
N ILE A 78 23.10 -3.91 -8.39
CA ILE A 78 23.09 -4.64 -9.68
C ILE A 78 24.10 -5.79 -9.67
N ASN A 79 25.32 -5.54 -9.20
CA ASN A 79 26.34 -6.57 -9.06
C ASN A 79 25.92 -7.70 -8.10
N LYS A 80 25.23 -7.38 -7.01
CA LYS A 80 24.66 -8.39 -6.11
C LYS A 80 23.57 -9.22 -6.81
N ILE A 81 22.69 -8.60 -7.59
CA ILE A 81 21.66 -9.28 -8.38
C ILE A 81 22.29 -10.24 -9.38
N LEU A 82 23.34 -9.80 -10.08
CA LEU A 82 24.06 -10.60 -11.08
C LEU A 82 24.78 -11.83 -10.51
N LYS A 83 25.11 -11.85 -9.22
CA LYS A 83 25.69 -13.04 -8.55
C LYS A 83 24.73 -14.23 -8.51
N HIS A 84 23.44 -14.02 -8.77
CA HIS A 84 22.41 -15.05 -8.74
C HIS A 84 21.86 -15.32 -10.14
N MET A 85 21.87 -16.57 -10.59
CA MET A 85 21.28 -16.95 -11.89
C MET A 85 19.82 -16.50 -12.05
N GLY A 86 19.03 -16.51 -10.96
CA GLY A 86 17.68 -15.94 -10.95
C GLY A 86 17.68 -14.43 -11.19
N GLY A 87 18.71 -13.71 -10.72
CA GLY A 87 18.90 -12.29 -10.98
C GLY A 87 19.22 -12.01 -12.45
N VAL A 88 20.15 -12.76 -13.02
CA VAL A 88 20.49 -12.67 -14.46
C VAL A 88 19.25 -12.88 -15.33
N ARG A 89 18.48 -13.95 -15.06
CA ARG A 89 17.22 -14.20 -15.79
C ARG A 89 16.19 -13.10 -15.59
N ALA A 90 16.10 -12.55 -14.37
CA ALA A 90 15.17 -11.46 -14.08
C ALA A 90 15.53 -10.19 -14.85
N LEU A 91 16.81 -9.84 -14.94
CA LEU A 91 17.27 -8.70 -15.73
C LEU A 91 16.97 -8.90 -17.21
N ALA A 92 17.28 -10.06 -17.78
CA ALA A 92 16.95 -10.39 -19.17
C ALA A 92 15.43 -10.31 -19.44
N LEU A 93 14.59 -10.74 -18.49
CA LEU A 93 13.14 -10.64 -18.61
C LEU A 93 12.64 -9.18 -18.55
N ILE A 94 13.33 -8.30 -17.81
CA ILE A 94 13.03 -6.86 -17.79
C ILE A 94 13.29 -6.23 -19.17
N GLU A 95 14.41 -6.58 -19.82
CA GLU A 95 14.77 -6.07 -21.15
C GLU A 95 13.70 -6.37 -22.21
N VAL A 96 13.02 -7.49 -22.08
CA VAL A 96 11.93 -7.89 -22.99
C VAL A 96 10.52 -7.54 -22.44
N ASN A 97 10.43 -6.67 -21.44
CA ASN A 97 9.19 -6.20 -20.79
C ASN A 97 8.34 -7.30 -20.13
N GLU A 98 8.92 -8.43 -19.80
CA GLU A 98 8.26 -9.56 -19.12
C GLU A 98 8.29 -9.38 -17.58
N PHE A 99 7.83 -8.22 -17.10
CA PHE A 99 7.95 -7.77 -15.70
C PHE A 99 7.35 -8.76 -14.69
N TYR A 100 6.24 -9.42 -15.02
CA TYR A 100 5.65 -10.42 -14.13
C TYR A 100 6.56 -11.63 -13.95
N LYS A 101 7.17 -12.13 -15.04
CA LYS A 101 8.10 -13.24 -14.98
C LYS A 101 9.39 -12.83 -14.26
N ALA A 102 9.90 -11.63 -14.51
CA ALA A 102 11.02 -11.04 -13.78
C ALA A 102 10.76 -11.00 -12.27
N ALA A 103 9.60 -10.51 -11.85
CA ALA A 103 9.22 -10.49 -10.44
C ALA A 103 9.16 -11.89 -9.81
N ARG A 104 8.82 -12.93 -10.57
CA ARG A 104 8.87 -14.32 -10.08
C ARG A 104 10.29 -14.82 -9.85
N GLU A 105 11.22 -14.48 -10.73
CA GLU A 105 12.64 -14.83 -10.54
C GLU A 105 13.23 -14.04 -9.35
N PHE A 106 12.92 -12.75 -9.23
CA PHE A 106 13.34 -11.95 -8.07
C PHE A 106 12.87 -12.52 -6.74
N ARG A 107 11.60 -12.97 -6.64
CA ARG A 107 11.08 -13.57 -5.39
C ARG A 107 11.92 -14.75 -4.89
N LYS A 108 12.56 -15.51 -5.78
CA LYS A 108 13.40 -16.65 -5.41
C LYS A 108 14.75 -16.22 -4.83
N ILE A 109 15.25 -15.05 -5.21
CA ILE A 109 16.56 -14.56 -4.79
C ILE A 109 16.51 -13.53 -3.66
N ILE A 110 15.37 -12.83 -3.46
CA ILE A 110 15.21 -11.83 -2.39
C ILE A 110 15.67 -12.36 -1.01
N PRO A 111 15.31 -13.60 -0.59
CA PRO A 111 15.77 -14.13 0.70
C PRO A 111 17.29 -14.28 0.84
N LYS A 112 18.05 -14.13 -0.25
CA LYS A 112 19.51 -14.20 -0.25
C LYS A 112 20.18 -12.83 -0.07
N PHE A 113 19.39 -11.76 0.02
CA PHE A 113 19.88 -10.41 0.25
C PHE A 113 19.80 -10.04 1.72
N ASP A 114 20.75 -9.23 2.16
CA ASP A 114 20.69 -8.63 3.49
C ASP A 114 19.52 -7.65 3.58
N LEU A 115 18.95 -7.51 4.75
CA LEU A 115 17.86 -6.57 5.01
C LEU A 115 18.20 -5.11 4.64
N LYS A 116 19.47 -4.71 4.79
CA LYS A 116 19.97 -3.38 4.41
C LYS A 116 19.83 -3.09 2.91
N ASP A 117 19.75 -4.12 2.07
CA ASP A 117 19.60 -3.99 0.62
C ASP A 117 18.13 -3.83 0.19
N TYR A 118 17.16 -4.19 1.06
CA TYR A 118 15.73 -4.18 0.73
C TYR A 118 15.20 -2.80 0.28
N PRO A 119 15.60 -1.66 0.88
CA PRO A 119 15.19 -0.35 0.39
C PRO A 119 15.64 -0.07 -1.04
N GLN A 120 16.84 -0.51 -1.42
CA GLN A 120 17.34 -0.37 -2.80
C GLN A 120 16.66 -1.36 -3.75
N LEU A 121 16.42 -2.63 -3.32
CA LEU A 121 15.62 -3.61 -4.07
C LEU A 121 14.20 -3.09 -4.34
N LEU A 122 13.58 -2.44 -3.35
CA LEU A 122 12.27 -1.85 -3.48
C LEU A 122 12.27 -0.74 -4.56
N SER A 123 13.25 0.14 -4.55
CA SER A 123 13.41 1.16 -5.60
C SER A 123 13.65 0.55 -6.97
N PHE A 124 14.49 -0.48 -7.05
CA PHE A 124 14.77 -1.21 -8.28
C PHE A 124 13.47 -1.83 -8.84
N THR A 125 12.70 -2.54 -8.00
CA THR A 125 11.46 -3.18 -8.43
C THR A 125 10.38 -2.17 -8.83
N SER A 126 10.33 -1.02 -8.15
CA SER A 126 9.43 0.09 -8.50
C SER A 126 9.74 0.66 -9.87
N LYS A 127 11.00 0.99 -10.14
CA LYS A 127 11.43 1.53 -11.43
C LYS A 127 11.25 0.56 -12.60
N ASN A 128 11.33 -0.74 -12.33
CA ASN A 128 11.16 -1.78 -13.34
C ASN A 128 9.73 -2.38 -13.38
N ASN A 129 8.73 -1.57 -13.05
CA ASN A 129 7.31 -1.89 -13.20
C ASN A 129 6.88 -3.24 -12.60
N MET A 130 7.37 -3.55 -11.40
CA MET A 130 7.00 -4.74 -10.63
C MET A 130 6.18 -4.38 -9.38
N PRO A 131 5.00 -3.73 -9.51
CA PRO A 131 4.27 -3.13 -8.39
C PRO A 131 3.92 -4.13 -7.29
N GLY A 132 3.57 -5.36 -7.64
CA GLY A 132 3.25 -6.39 -6.65
C GLY A 132 4.46 -6.83 -5.83
N LEU A 133 5.66 -6.86 -6.42
CA LEU A 133 6.88 -7.17 -5.70
C LEU A 133 7.33 -5.98 -4.83
N THR A 134 7.22 -4.78 -5.37
CA THR A 134 7.48 -3.52 -4.65
C THR A 134 6.62 -3.42 -3.39
N PHE A 135 5.30 -3.62 -3.53
CA PHE A 135 4.37 -3.61 -2.40
C PHE A 135 4.73 -4.66 -1.35
N ARG A 136 5.06 -5.89 -1.79
CA ARG A 136 5.45 -6.98 -0.88
C ARG A 136 6.72 -6.65 -0.08
N LEU A 137 7.76 -6.12 -0.72
CA LEU A 137 9.00 -5.69 -0.06
C LEU A 137 8.74 -4.58 0.97
N ALA A 138 7.92 -3.60 0.59
CA ALA A 138 7.53 -2.53 1.50
C ALA A 138 6.70 -3.03 2.70
N ALA A 139 5.84 -4.03 2.48
CA ALA A 139 5.06 -4.65 3.54
C ALA A 139 5.95 -5.42 4.54
N ILE A 140 6.97 -6.15 4.05
CA ILE A 140 7.98 -6.81 4.90
C ILE A 140 8.71 -5.76 5.74
N LEU A 141 9.25 -4.71 5.11
CA LEU A 141 9.95 -3.64 5.83
C LEU A 141 9.09 -2.99 6.91
N ARG A 142 7.79 -2.76 6.64
CA ARG A 142 6.86 -2.19 7.60
C ARG A 142 6.55 -3.14 8.76
N ASN A 143 6.19 -4.39 8.45
CA ASN A 143 5.67 -5.32 9.44
C ASN A 143 6.76 -5.92 10.33
N ASP A 144 7.88 -6.29 9.72
CA ASP A 144 8.93 -7.04 10.41
C ASP A 144 10.04 -6.13 10.94
N HIS A 145 10.16 -4.90 10.42
CA HIS A 145 11.27 -4.00 10.71
C HIS A 145 10.85 -2.56 11.03
N ASN A 146 9.55 -2.32 11.17
CA ASN A 146 8.96 -0.99 11.46
C ASN A 146 9.49 0.15 10.56
N LYS A 147 9.91 -0.18 9.33
CA LYS A 147 10.43 0.77 8.35
C LYS A 147 9.38 1.05 7.28
N ILE A 148 8.88 2.29 7.29
CA ILE A 148 7.79 2.72 6.41
C ILE A 148 8.36 3.47 5.22
N LEU A 149 8.17 2.93 4.01
CA LEU A 149 8.49 3.55 2.72
C LEU A 149 7.19 3.66 1.91
N LEU A 150 6.56 4.84 1.93
CA LEU A 150 5.24 5.03 1.32
C LEU A 150 5.25 4.79 -0.18
N GLY A 151 6.28 5.21 -0.92
CA GLY A 151 6.39 4.91 -2.35
C GLY A 151 6.40 3.41 -2.69
N GLY A 152 6.81 2.57 -1.73
CA GLY A 152 6.73 1.13 -1.87
C GLY A 152 5.39 0.55 -1.45
N LEU A 153 4.77 1.10 -0.40
CA LEU A 153 3.44 0.68 0.05
C LEU A 153 2.31 1.11 -0.90
N TYR A 154 2.55 2.15 -1.70
CA TYR A 154 1.62 2.70 -2.68
C TYR A 154 2.31 2.82 -4.05
N PRO A 155 2.75 1.70 -4.66
CA PRO A 155 3.39 1.74 -5.96
C PRO A 155 2.40 2.21 -7.02
N VAL A 156 2.90 2.99 -7.98
CA VAL A 156 2.12 3.45 -9.13
C VAL A 156 2.54 2.63 -10.35
N PRO A 157 1.73 1.65 -10.80
CA PRO A 157 2.01 0.88 -11.99
C PRO A 157 1.99 1.73 -13.26
N SER A 158 2.79 1.36 -14.27
CA SER A 158 2.79 2.01 -15.59
C SER A 158 1.70 1.47 -16.51
N TRP A 159 0.55 1.07 -15.95
CA TRP A 159 -0.57 0.58 -16.75
C TRP A 159 -1.23 1.72 -17.54
N LYS A 160 -1.61 1.42 -18.78
CA LYS A 160 -2.47 2.30 -19.55
C LYS A 160 -3.90 2.19 -19.02
N ILE A 161 -4.37 3.23 -18.37
CA ILE A 161 -5.74 3.35 -17.88
C ILE A 161 -6.41 4.47 -18.68
N GLU A 162 -7.50 4.14 -19.37
CA GLU A 162 -8.25 5.06 -20.20
C GLU A 162 -9.15 5.98 -19.37
N THR A 163 -8.55 6.80 -18.54
CA THR A 163 -9.19 7.90 -17.83
C THR A 163 -8.20 9.04 -17.65
N SER A 164 -8.69 10.26 -17.81
CA SER A 164 -7.94 11.49 -17.50
C SER A 164 -8.09 11.90 -16.02
N ASP A 165 -9.08 11.38 -15.29
CA ASP A 165 -9.30 11.73 -13.89
C ASP A 165 -8.28 10.99 -13.00
N LEU A 166 -7.48 11.78 -12.29
CA LEU A 166 -6.49 11.26 -11.34
C LEU A 166 -7.16 10.53 -10.16
N LYS A 167 -8.40 10.89 -9.80
CA LYS A 167 -9.14 10.24 -8.71
C LYS A 167 -9.54 8.83 -9.11
N ASP A 168 -10.00 8.63 -10.36
CA ASP A 168 -10.33 7.31 -10.89
C ASP A 168 -9.10 6.42 -10.94
N LYS A 169 -7.95 6.93 -11.40
CA LYS A 169 -6.68 6.21 -11.37
C LYS A 169 -6.28 5.81 -9.95
N ALA A 170 -6.38 6.74 -9.01
CA ALA A 170 -6.03 6.48 -7.63
C ALA A 170 -6.96 5.41 -7.01
N LEU A 171 -8.26 5.46 -7.30
CA LEU A 171 -9.24 4.47 -6.85
C LEU A 171 -8.92 3.08 -7.42
N LEU A 172 -8.65 2.97 -8.72
CA LEU A 172 -8.30 1.69 -9.35
C LEU A 172 -7.03 1.09 -8.75
N TYR A 173 -6.00 1.91 -8.49
CA TYR A 173 -4.78 1.43 -7.84
C TYR A 173 -5.01 1.03 -6.38
N ALA A 174 -5.88 1.75 -5.66
CA ALA A 174 -6.24 1.40 -4.28
C ALA A 174 -6.98 0.05 -4.22
N ILE A 175 -7.92 -0.19 -5.14
CA ILE A 175 -8.62 -1.47 -5.29
C ILE A 175 -7.62 -2.58 -5.66
N ALA A 176 -6.80 -2.40 -6.68
CA ALA A 176 -5.81 -3.38 -7.11
C ALA A 176 -4.83 -3.76 -5.97
N ARG A 177 -4.45 -2.78 -5.17
CA ARG A 177 -3.61 -3.00 -3.99
C ARG A 177 -4.33 -3.84 -2.93
N GLN A 178 -5.59 -3.54 -2.64
CA GLN A 178 -6.39 -4.22 -1.62
C GLN A 178 -6.76 -5.64 -2.05
N GLU A 179 -7.19 -5.83 -3.29
CA GLU A 179 -7.74 -7.08 -3.79
C GLU A 179 -6.68 -8.14 -4.09
N SER A 180 -5.56 -7.73 -4.66
CA SER A 180 -4.55 -8.69 -5.13
C SER A 180 -3.11 -8.36 -4.76
N GLY A 181 -2.85 -7.19 -4.16
CA GLY A 181 -1.49 -6.66 -4.03
C GLY A 181 -0.82 -6.53 -5.40
N PHE A 182 -1.56 -6.10 -6.43
CA PHE A 182 -1.11 -5.96 -7.83
C PHE A 182 -0.72 -7.29 -8.51
N ASN A 183 -1.28 -8.42 -8.09
CA ASN A 183 -1.01 -9.71 -8.72
C ASN A 183 -1.98 -9.98 -9.88
N PRO A 184 -1.54 -9.96 -11.16
CA PRO A 184 -2.41 -10.17 -12.32
C PRO A 184 -2.92 -11.61 -12.43
N ARG A 185 -2.33 -12.56 -11.70
CA ARG A 185 -2.74 -13.96 -11.68
C ARG A 185 -3.40 -14.37 -10.36
N ALA A 186 -3.86 -13.41 -9.56
CA ALA A 186 -4.60 -13.71 -8.35
C ALA A 186 -5.91 -14.45 -8.68
N ARG A 187 -6.23 -15.46 -7.88
CA ARG A 187 -7.49 -16.20 -7.93
C ARG A 187 -7.96 -16.47 -6.53
N SER A 188 -9.24 -16.20 -6.25
CA SER A 188 -9.87 -16.52 -4.97
C SER A 188 -10.62 -17.84 -5.01
N SER A 189 -11.03 -18.36 -3.85
CA SER A 189 -11.92 -19.50 -3.73
C SER A 189 -13.28 -19.26 -4.41
N SER A 190 -13.74 -18.02 -4.43
CA SER A 190 -14.98 -17.58 -5.09
C SER A 190 -14.80 -17.30 -6.59
N LYS A 191 -13.70 -17.78 -7.20
CA LYS A 191 -13.36 -17.61 -8.62
C LYS A 191 -13.14 -16.15 -9.06
N ALA A 192 -12.92 -15.22 -8.13
CA ALA A 192 -12.49 -13.88 -8.48
C ALA A 192 -11.09 -13.92 -9.10
N MET A 193 -10.83 -13.10 -10.14
CA MET A 193 -9.63 -13.19 -10.94
C MET A 193 -8.96 -11.83 -11.19
N GLY A 194 -7.64 -11.88 -11.32
CA GLY A 194 -6.81 -10.76 -11.75
C GLY A 194 -6.61 -9.69 -10.71
N VAL A 195 -6.15 -8.54 -11.16
CA VAL A 195 -5.70 -7.44 -10.29
C VAL A 195 -6.83 -6.87 -9.45
N LEU A 196 -8.05 -6.81 -10.00
CA LEU A 196 -9.24 -6.24 -9.34
C LEU A 196 -10.16 -7.29 -8.72
N GLN A 197 -9.78 -8.57 -8.77
CA GLN A 197 -10.57 -9.69 -8.24
C GLN A 197 -12.05 -9.67 -8.67
N ILE A 198 -12.29 -9.52 -9.97
CA ILE A 198 -13.65 -9.54 -10.53
C ILE A 198 -14.12 -10.98 -10.67
N ILE A 199 -15.33 -11.28 -10.16
CA ILE A 199 -15.95 -12.59 -10.34
C ILE A 199 -16.61 -12.70 -11.73
N PRO A 200 -16.71 -13.93 -12.31
CA PRO A 200 -17.23 -14.13 -13.67
C PRO A 200 -18.63 -13.58 -13.90
N SER A 201 -19.52 -13.66 -12.90
CA SER A 201 -20.88 -13.11 -12.99
C SER A 201 -20.90 -11.59 -13.14
N THR A 202 -20.03 -10.89 -12.40
CA THR A 202 -19.90 -9.43 -12.50
C THR A 202 -19.35 -9.04 -13.88
N ALA A 203 -18.33 -9.77 -14.38
CA ALA A 203 -17.81 -9.54 -15.71
C ALA A 203 -18.89 -9.72 -16.80
N ALA A 204 -19.67 -10.81 -16.71
CA ALA A 204 -20.77 -11.06 -17.64
C ALA A 204 -21.87 -9.98 -17.57
N PHE A 205 -22.20 -9.50 -16.37
CA PHE A 205 -23.17 -8.42 -16.19
C PHE A 205 -22.71 -7.12 -16.86
N ILE A 206 -21.44 -6.73 -16.66
CA ILE A 206 -20.86 -5.52 -17.27
C ILE A 206 -20.84 -5.64 -18.80
N MET A 207 -20.50 -6.81 -19.33
CA MET A 207 -20.46 -7.04 -20.78
C MET A 207 -21.85 -6.95 -21.42
N LYS A 208 -22.87 -7.52 -20.80
CA LYS A 208 -24.26 -7.45 -21.30
C LYS A 208 -24.85 -6.05 -21.32
N ASN A 209 -24.42 -5.15 -20.44
CA ASN A 209 -24.92 -3.78 -20.39
C ASN A 209 -24.17 -2.82 -21.34
N ARG A 210 -23.23 -3.32 -22.13
CA ARG A 210 -22.49 -2.54 -23.14
C ARG A 210 -22.92 -2.82 -24.58
N GLU A 211 -23.83 -3.80 -24.76
CA GLU A 211 -24.54 -4.08 -26.02
C GLU A 211 -25.89 -3.33 -26.02
#